data_e0d9fc9324dc168727a7c93d04f3c4d5
#
_entry.id   e0d9fc9324dc168727a7c93d04f3c4d5
#
_cell.length_a   1.000
_cell.length_b   1.000
_cell.length_c   1.000
_cell.angle_alpha   90.00
_cell.angle_beta   90.00
_cell.angle_gamma   90.00
#
_symmetry.space_group_name_H-M   'P 1'
#
loop_
_entity.id
_entity.type
_entity.pdbx_description
1 polymer ?
#
loop_
_entity_poly.entity_id
_entity_poly.type
_entity_poly.pdbx_seq_one_letter_code
_entity_poly.pdbx_strand_id
1 'polypeptide(L)'
;MMALMAIVALGAYADDEPEFTVTFGSFVEIVRQPGKTATVEFNYLDALTGNLKGNTLSDKTLREKLKTESEDDYNEWDEILEDSKEYFVKRWNEEKKHNVKMLEKGKGDYHFVFTASAFDTGNAGASYWSFSKRDGGVTISGTLEIKDAIGKTVCTLKIHRYRGASSRNVDFKFPRFKRRMQMFHKSLAKDLLEDVTK
;
A
#
# COMPACT_ATOMS: atom_id res chain seq x y z
N MET A 1 33.43 34.87 1.69
CA MET A 1 32.82 33.62 1.15
C MET A 1 32.03 33.00 2.30
N MET A 2 30.72 33.36 2.40
CA MET A 2 29.84 32.89 3.48
C MET A 2 29.15 31.61 3.01
N ALA A 3 29.38 30.50 3.71
CA ALA A 3 28.69 29.26 3.48
C ALA A 3 27.29 29.34 4.11
N LEU A 4 26.27 29.30 3.26
CA LEU A 4 24.86 29.25 3.66
C LEU A 4 24.58 27.80 4.09
N MET A 5 24.53 27.53 5.41
CA MET A 5 24.01 26.28 5.93
C MET A 5 22.49 26.28 5.76
N ALA A 6 22.00 25.49 4.82
CA ALA A 6 20.57 25.17 4.74
C ALA A 6 20.22 24.25 5.92
N ILE A 7 19.61 24.81 6.96
CA ILE A 7 18.95 24.05 8.02
C ILE A 7 17.68 23.46 7.39
N VAL A 8 17.73 22.18 7.02
CA VAL A 8 16.54 21.41 6.73
C VAL A 8 15.82 21.22 8.06
N ALA A 9 14.81 22.05 8.31
CA ALA A 9 13.91 21.84 9.42
C ALA A 9 13.16 20.50 9.16
N LEU A 10 13.56 19.45 9.86
CA LEU A 10 12.77 18.25 10.04
C LEU A 10 11.53 18.68 10.85
N GLY A 11 10.49 19.09 10.12
CA GLY A 11 9.20 19.36 10.71
C GLY A 11 8.72 18.12 11.44
N ALA A 12 8.36 18.25 12.71
CA ALA A 12 7.60 17.26 13.44
C ALA A 12 6.31 17.01 12.63
N TYR A 13 6.25 15.88 11.93
CA TYR A 13 5.07 15.48 11.19
C TYR A 13 3.98 15.17 12.22
N ALA A 14 2.94 15.97 12.22
CA ALA A 14 1.75 15.68 13.01
C ALA A 14 1.18 14.32 12.57
N ASP A 15 0.78 13.50 13.54
CA ASP A 15 0.14 12.18 13.34
C ASP A 15 -1.27 12.29 12.69
N ASP A 16 -1.67 13.49 12.25
CA ASP A 16 -3.02 13.86 11.80
C ASP A 16 -3.15 13.94 10.25
N GLU A 17 -2.11 13.62 9.47
CA GLU A 17 -2.29 13.56 8.01
C GLU A 17 -3.19 12.38 7.62
N PRO A 18 -4.20 12.60 6.74
CA PRO A 18 -5.05 11.51 6.26
C PRO A 18 -4.24 10.45 5.52
N GLU A 19 -4.61 9.18 5.69
CA GLU A 19 -3.91 8.05 5.06
C GLU A 19 -3.89 8.17 3.52
N PHE A 20 -4.93 8.79 2.93
CA PHE A 20 -5.03 9.01 1.49
C PHE A 20 -5.37 10.47 1.19
N THR A 21 -4.60 11.12 0.34
CA THR A 21 -4.83 12.51 -0.10
C THR A 21 -4.73 12.59 -1.61
N VAL A 22 -5.80 13.02 -2.28
CA VAL A 22 -5.78 13.28 -3.73
C VAL A 22 -4.95 14.54 -3.98
N THR A 23 -3.89 14.41 -4.78
CA THR A 23 -2.96 15.50 -5.11
C THR A 23 -3.14 16.01 -6.53
N PHE A 24 -3.74 15.20 -7.41
CA PHE A 24 -4.04 15.57 -8.78
C PHE A 24 -5.26 14.78 -9.29
N GLY A 25 -6.11 15.41 -10.11
CA GLY A 25 -7.30 14.81 -10.70
C GLY A 25 -8.42 14.55 -9.69
N SER A 26 -9.32 13.61 -10.02
CA SER A 26 -10.45 13.24 -9.16
C SER A 26 -10.61 11.72 -9.12
N PHE A 27 -10.26 11.12 -7.98
CA PHE A 27 -10.45 9.69 -7.76
C PHE A 27 -11.93 9.29 -7.82
N VAL A 28 -12.79 10.10 -7.20
CA VAL A 28 -14.25 9.85 -7.13
C VAL A 28 -14.87 9.80 -8.52
N GLU A 29 -14.51 10.74 -9.39
CA GLU A 29 -15.02 10.77 -10.76
C GLU A 29 -14.59 9.55 -11.56
N ILE A 30 -13.35 9.08 -11.38
CA ILE A 30 -12.84 7.88 -12.05
C ILE A 30 -13.62 6.65 -11.59
N VAL A 31 -13.69 6.39 -10.28
CA VAL A 31 -14.25 5.13 -9.76
C VAL A 31 -15.78 5.06 -9.91
N ARG A 32 -16.46 6.16 -10.13
CA ARG A 32 -17.91 6.22 -10.38
C ARG A 32 -18.32 6.04 -11.84
N GLN A 33 -17.36 5.96 -12.77
CA GLN A 33 -17.69 5.78 -14.20
C GLN A 33 -18.27 4.39 -14.46
N PRO A 34 -19.50 4.28 -14.98
CA PRO A 34 -20.13 2.99 -15.23
C PRO A 34 -19.48 2.28 -16.43
N GLY A 35 -19.38 0.95 -16.34
CA GLY A 35 -18.90 0.10 -17.43
C GLY A 35 -17.40 0.20 -17.71
N LYS A 36 -16.65 0.91 -16.88
CA LYS A 36 -15.19 0.99 -16.97
C LYS A 36 -14.50 -0.13 -16.22
N THR A 37 -13.30 -0.46 -16.69
CA THR A 37 -12.43 -1.49 -16.11
C THR A 37 -11.09 -0.90 -15.72
N ALA A 38 -10.45 -1.52 -14.73
CA ALA A 38 -9.10 -1.14 -14.33
C ALA A 38 -8.23 -2.38 -14.08
N THR A 39 -6.92 -2.20 -14.15
CA THR A 39 -5.91 -3.15 -13.69
C THR A 39 -5.10 -2.52 -12.57
N VAL A 40 -4.38 -3.34 -11.78
CA VAL A 40 -3.56 -2.85 -10.68
C VAL A 40 -2.17 -3.44 -10.72
N GLU A 41 -1.18 -2.61 -10.36
CA GLU A 41 0.24 -2.95 -10.22
C GLU A 41 0.76 -2.43 -8.87
N PHE A 42 1.67 -3.18 -8.25
CA PHE A 42 2.27 -2.84 -6.97
C PHE A 42 3.80 -2.87 -7.05
N ASN A 43 4.44 -1.73 -6.77
CA ASN A 43 5.88 -1.51 -6.84
C ASN A 43 6.42 -1.19 -5.45
N TYR A 44 6.96 -2.20 -4.73
CA TYR A 44 7.39 -2.07 -3.34
C TYR A 44 8.86 -2.34 -3.09
N LEU A 45 9.54 -3.12 -3.95
CA LEU A 45 10.89 -3.62 -3.67
C LEU A 45 11.96 -2.53 -3.48
N ASP A 46 11.77 -1.38 -4.09
CA ASP A 46 12.72 -0.26 -4.02
C ASP A 46 12.36 0.75 -2.92
N ALA A 47 11.29 0.50 -2.17
CA ALA A 47 10.91 1.32 -1.01
C ALA A 47 11.92 1.16 0.13
N LEU A 48 12.27 2.26 0.80
CA LEU A 48 13.08 2.20 2.02
C LEU A 48 12.32 1.50 3.14
N THR A 49 13.00 0.62 3.86
CA THR A 49 12.38 -0.08 4.97
C THR A 49 12.52 0.69 6.28
N GLY A 50 11.65 0.41 7.26
CA GLY A 50 11.76 1.04 8.57
C GLY A 50 10.57 0.79 9.47
N ASN A 51 10.57 1.45 10.62
CA ASN A 51 9.42 1.54 11.51
C ASN A 51 8.67 2.84 11.22
N LEU A 52 7.66 2.76 10.36
CA LEU A 52 6.88 3.93 9.95
C LEU A 52 6.05 4.52 11.10
N LYS A 53 5.70 3.73 12.12
CA LYS A 53 5.04 4.21 13.33
C LYS A 53 5.98 5.09 14.17
N GLY A 54 7.26 4.72 14.25
CA GLY A 54 8.29 5.45 14.99
C GLY A 54 9.03 6.51 14.16
N ASN A 55 8.61 6.79 12.93
CA ASN A 55 9.30 7.73 12.03
C ASN A 55 10.78 7.37 11.74
N THR A 56 11.12 6.10 11.76
CA THR A 56 12.49 5.66 11.55
C THR A 56 12.58 4.89 10.25
N LEU A 57 13.32 5.43 9.28
CA LEU A 57 13.68 4.72 8.05
C LEU A 57 15.10 4.18 8.17
N SER A 58 15.32 3.01 7.59
CA SER A 58 16.65 2.46 7.38
C SER A 58 17.19 2.92 6.03
N ASP A 59 18.47 2.70 5.81
CA ASP A 59 19.14 2.92 4.53
C ASP A 59 18.96 1.73 3.54
N LYS A 60 18.26 0.65 3.97
CA LYS A 60 18.00 -0.54 3.16
C LYS A 60 16.64 -0.48 2.49
N THR A 61 16.61 -0.86 1.23
CA THR A 61 15.37 -1.11 0.50
C THR A 61 14.69 -2.41 0.98
N LEU A 62 13.42 -2.58 0.64
CA LEU A 62 12.70 -3.84 0.92
C LEU A 62 13.41 -5.03 0.24
N ARG A 63 13.89 -4.83 -0.98
CA ARG A 63 14.69 -5.83 -1.73
C ARG A 63 15.91 -6.30 -0.94
N GLU A 64 16.70 -5.37 -0.45
CA GLU A 64 17.91 -5.67 0.33
C GLU A 64 17.58 -6.34 1.66
N LYS A 65 16.54 -5.87 2.32
CA LYS A 65 16.07 -6.46 3.58
C LYS A 65 15.62 -7.90 3.38
N LEU A 66 14.77 -8.19 2.41
CA LEU A 66 14.31 -9.55 2.14
C LEU A 66 15.48 -10.48 1.79
N LYS A 67 16.40 -10.06 0.93
CA LYS A 67 17.60 -10.85 0.60
C LYS A 67 18.46 -11.20 1.81
N THR A 68 18.52 -10.33 2.82
CA THR A 68 19.41 -10.52 3.98
C THR A 68 18.72 -11.18 5.17
N GLU A 69 17.42 -10.97 5.35
CA GLU A 69 16.70 -11.38 6.55
C GLU A 69 15.67 -12.50 6.29
N SER A 70 15.22 -12.69 5.04
CA SER A 70 14.21 -13.68 4.66
C SER A 70 14.34 -14.07 3.18
N GLU A 71 15.38 -14.84 2.87
CA GLU A 71 15.69 -15.28 1.50
C GLU A 71 14.51 -16.03 0.85
N ASP A 72 13.77 -16.82 1.63
CA ASP A 72 12.59 -17.54 1.14
C ASP A 72 11.51 -16.55 0.66
N ASP A 73 11.18 -15.51 1.45
CA ASP A 73 10.20 -14.48 1.07
C ASP A 73 10.69 -13.66 -0.15
N TYR A 74 12.02 -13.50 -0.30
CA TYR A 74 12.58 -12.84 -1.48
C TYR A 74 12.42 -13.70 -2.74
N ASN A 75 12.71 -14.98 -2.66
CA ASN A 75 12.60 -15.91 -3.78
C ASN A 75 11.13 -16.15 -4.19
N GLU A 76 10.21 -16.09 -3.23
CA GLU A 76 8.76 -16.21 -3.46
C GLU A 76 8.07 -14.85 -3.72
N TRP A 77 8.81 -13.73 -3.84
CA TRP A 77 8.24 -12.39 -3.88
C TRP A 77 7.18 -12.21 -4.96
N ASP A 78 7.45 -12.67 -6.18
CA ASP A 78 6.50 -12.51 -7.30
C ASP A 78 5.20 -13.28 -7.04
N GLU A 79 5.29 -14.47 -6.43
CA GLU A 79 4.12 -15.25 -6.02
C GLU A 79 3.36 -14.57 -4.87
N ILE A 80 4.09 -14.06 -3.86
CA ILE A 80 3.49 -13.30 -2.75
C ILE A 80 2.71 -12.10 -3.28
N LEU A 81 3.28 -11.39 -4.26
CA LEU A 81 2.67 -10.20 -4.82
C LEU A 81 1.45 -10.51 -5.67
N GLU A 82 1.51 -11.54 -6.53
CA GLU A 82 0.38 -11.96 -7.37
C GLU A 82 -0.80 -12.46 -6.52
N ASP A 83 -0.55 -13.34 -5.53
CA ASP A 83 -1.56 -13.77 -4.58
C ASP A 83 -2.20 -12.58 -3.84
N SER A 84 -1.38 -11.62 -3.42
CA SER A 84 -1.86 -10.44 -2.71
C SER A 84 -2.71 -9.53 -3.60
N LYS A 85 -2.37 -9.44 -4.88
CA LYS A 85 -3.13 -8.73 -5.91
C LYS A 85 -4.51 -9.35 -6.11
N GLU A 86 -4.62 -10.69 -6.11
CA GLU A 86 -5.92 -11.37 -6.17
C GLU A 86 -6.83 -10.95 -5.00
N TYR A 87 -6.27 -10.84 -3.77
CA TYR A 87 -7.02 -10.35 -2.60
C TYR A 87 -7.50 -8.91 -2.76
N PHE A 88 -6.66 -8.03 -3.35
CA PHE A 88 -7.05 -6.66 -3.67
C PHE A 88 -8.19 -6.63 -4.68
N VAL A 89 -8.03 -7.30 -5.82
CA VAL A 89 -9.01 -7.33 -6.92
C VAL A 89 -10.35 -7.88 -6.45
N LYS A 90 -10.32 -9.00 -5.73
CA LYS A 90 -11.53 -9.61 -5.16
C LYS A 90 -12.23 -8.63 -4.23
N ARG A 91 -11.50 -8.03 -3.28
CA ARG A 91 -12.09 -7.12 -2.32
C ARG A 91 -12.61 -5.85 -2.97
N TRP A 92 -11.88 -5.28 -3.93
CA TRP A 92 -12.33 -4.15 -4.72
C TRP A 92 -13.69 -4.44 -5.34
N ASN A 93 -13.83 -5.55 -6.07
CA ASN A 93 -15.04 -5.92 -6.78
C ASN A 93 -16.22 -6.30 -5.85
N GLU A 94 -15.98 -6.61 -4.60
CA GLU A 94 -17.01 -6.85 -3.57
C GLU A 94 -17.62 -5.54 -3.02
N GLU A 95 -16.88 -4.42 -3.09
CA GLU A 95 -17.34 -3.12 -2.59
C GLU A 95 -18.39 -2.52 -3.54
N LYS A 96 -19.43 -1.88 -2.95
CA LYS A 96 -20.57 -1.33 -3.71
C LYS A 96 -20.48 0.17 -3.95
N LYS A 97 -19.38 0.80 -3.55
CA LYS A 97 -19.22 2.27 -3.57
C LYS A 97 -18.67 2.81 -4.89
N HIS A 98 -18.43 1.95 -5.86
CA HIS A 98 -17.82 2.30 -7.15
C HIS A 98 -18.45 1.50 -8.29
N ASN A 99 -18.15 1.90 -9.54
CA ASN A 99 -18.65 1.25 -10.75
C ASN A 99 -17.54 0.64 -11.64
N VAL A 100 -16.27 0.94 -11.33
CA VAL A 100 -15.12 0.44 -12.09
C VAL A 100 -14.78 -0.97 -11.64
N LYS A 101 -14.84 -1.94 -12.55
CA LYS A 101 -14.48 -3.33 -12.29
C LYS A 101 -12.96 -3.50 -12.37
N MET A 102 -12.34 -4.03 -11.32
CA MET A 102 -10.92 -4.41 -11.34
C MET A 102 -10.73 -5.77 -12.03
N LEU A 103 -9.79 -5.83 -12.98
CA LEU A 103 -9.43 -7.03 -13.72
C LEU A 103 -8.18 -7.67 -13.09
N GLU A 104 -8.16 -8.99 -12.99
CA GLU A 104 -6.97 -9.74 -12.56
C GLU A 104 -5.86 -9.68 -13.61
N LYS A 105 -6.25 -9.80 -14.91
CA LYS A 105 -5.32 -9.84 -16.04
C LYS A 105 -5.89 -9.05 -17.22
N GLY A 106 -5.02 -8.68 -18.15
CA GLY A 106 -5.39 -8.01 -19.39
C GLY A 106 -5.18 -6.49 -19.35
N LYS A 107 -5.91 -5.77 -20.20
CA LYS A 107 -5.87 -4.31 -20.28
C LYS A 107 -7.20 -3.73 -19.83
N GLY A 108 -7.16 -2.75 -18.94
CA GLY A 108 -8.31 -1.98 -18.51
C GLY A 108 -8.36 -0.61 -19.17
N ASP A 109 -9.47 0.12 -18.97
CA ASP A 109 -9.59 1.55 -19.30
C ASP A 109 -8.65 2.38 -18.44
N TYR A 110 -8.35 1.89 -17.22
CA TYR A 110 -7.44 2.50 -16.27
C TYR A 110 -6.39 1.51 -15.77
N HIS A 111 -5.23 2.05 -15.39
CA HIS A 111 -4.16 1.31 -14.76
C HIS A 111 -3.77 2.00 -13.45
N PHE A 112 -3.97 1.31 -12.33
CA PHE A 112 -3.67 1.77 -10.99
C PHE A 112 -2.26 1.29 -10.62
N VAL A 113 -1.33 2.21 -10.39
CA VAL A 113 0.07 1.91 -10.07
C VAL A 113 0.37 2.41 -8.67
N PHE A 114 0.50 1.47 -7.73
CA PHE A 114 0.95 1.75 -6.37
C PHE A 114 2.47 1.68 -6.31
N THR A 115 3.11 2.79 -5.89
CA THR A 115 4.56 2.84 -5.70
C THR A 115 4.86 3.25 -4.26
N ALA A 116 5.45 2.35 -3.48
CA ALA A 116 5.88 2.69 -2.13
C ALA A 116 7.23 3.40 -2.15
N SER A 117 7.34 4.47 -1.39
CA SER A 117 8.61 5.13 -1.05
C SER A 117 9.18 4.63 0.28
N ALA A 118 8.29 4.18 1.18
CA ALA A 118 8.67 3.58 2.46
C ALA A 118 7.78 2.38 2.78
N PHE A 119 8.36 1.35 3.39
CA PHE A 119 7.73 0.07 3.65
C PHE A 119 8.10 -0.48 5.03
N ASP A 120 7.10 -0.75 5.86
CA ASP A 120 7.24 -1.47 7.13
C ASP A 120 6.60 -2.85 6.97
N THR A 121 7.40 -3.89 7.10
CA THR A 121 6.92 -5.29 6.97
C THR A 121 5.96 -5.70 8.08
N GLY A 122 5.79 -4.84 9.09
CA GLY A 122 5.02 -5.14 10.28
C GLY A 122 5.76 -6.11 11.22
N ASN A 123 5.16 -6.32 12.38
CA ASN A 123 5.69 -7.23 13.38
C ASN A 123 4.71 -8.38 13.63
N ALA A 124 5.13 -9.60 13.32
CA ALA A 124 4.34 -10.81 13.53
C ALA A 124 3.95 -11.01 15.02
N GLY A 125 4.81 -10.57 15.97
CA GLY A 125 4.56 -10.69 17.39
C GLY A 125 3.52 -9.73 17.98
N ALA A 126 3.33 -8.57 17.35
CA ALA A 126 2.44 -7.54 17.89
C ALA A 126 0.95 -7.92 17.81
N SER A 127 0.57 -8.82 16.88
CA SER A 127 -0.82 -9.21 16.67
C SER A 127 -1.41 -10.11 17.76
N TYR A 128 -0.57 -10.71 18.62
CA TYR A 128 -1.01 -11.66 19.63
C TYR A 128 -1.69 -11.00 20.84
N TRP A 129 -1.17 -9.84 21.29
CA TRP A 129 -1.64 -9.12 22.46
C TRP A 129 -2.36 -7.81 22.13
N SER A 130 -2.53 -7.51 20.85
CA SER A 130 -3.10 -6.25 20.43
C SER A 130 -4.61 -6.30 20.28
N PHE A 131 -5.28 -5.25 20.75
CA PHE A 131 -6.72 -5.04 20.57
C PHE A 131 -7.08 -4.45 19.20
N SER A 132 -6.10 -3.93 18.46
CA SER A 132 -6.32 -3.37 17.13
C SER A 132 -6.17 -4.41 16.02
N LYS A 133 -7.10 -4.43 15.05
CA LYS A 133 -7.02 -5.29 13.86
C LYS A 133 -5.84 -4.95 12.94
N ARG A 134 -5.26 -3.77 13.11
CA ARG A 134 -4.15 -3.26 12.28
C ARG A 134 -2.78 -3.42 12.92
N ASP A 135 -2.70 -3.79 14.21
CA ASP A 135 -1.41 -3.96 14.87
C ASP A 135 -0.64 -5.14 14.27
N GLY A 136 0.64 -4.91 13.97
CA GLY A 136 1.51 -5.85 13.28
C GLY A 136 1.27 -5.97 11.78
N GLY A 137 0.32 -5.20 11.21
CA GLY A 137 0.09 -5.14 9.77
C GLY A 137 1.21 -4.43 9.02
N VAL A 138 1.30 -4.72 7.73
CA VAL A 138 2.18 -4.00 6.81
C VAL A 138 1.76 -2.53 6.74
N THR A 139 2.73 -1.63 6.72
CA THR A 139 2.49 -0.19 6.57
C THR A 139 3.28 0.35 5.38
N ILE A 140 2.67 1.20 4.57
CA ILE A 140 3.35 1.87 3.46
C ILE A 140 3.15 3.38 3.49
N SER A 141 4.13 4.10 2.93
CA SER A 141 3.97 5.45 2.39
C SER A 141 4.39 5.46 0.93
N GLY A 142 3.75 6.30 0.11
CA GLY A 142 4.05 6.34 -1.32
C GLY A 142 2.99 7.07 -2.11
N THR A 143 2.76 6.59 -3.33
CA THR A 143 1.78 7.16 -4.26
C THR A 143 0.95 6.10 -4.94
N LEU A 144 -0.29 6.46 -5.28
CA LEU A 144 -1.10 5.77 -6.27
C LEU A 144 -1.25 6.69 -7.47
N GLU A 145 -0.76 6.27 -8.63
CA GLU A 145 -1.04 6.89 -9.91
C GLU A 145 -2.11 6.11 -10.65
N ILE A 146 -3.12 6.81 -11.18
CA ILE A 146 -4.10 6.22 -12.07
C ILE A 146 -3.84 6.76 -13.47
N LYS A 147 -3.53 5.85 -14.40
CA LYS A 147 -3.28 6.14 -15.80
C LYS A 147 -4.46 5.69 -16.65
N ASP A 148 -4.75 6.44 -17.71
CA ASP A 148 -5.75 6.04 -18.71
C ASP A 148 -5.18 4.98 -19.67
N ALA A 149 -6.00 4.52 -20.62
CA ALA A 149 -5.64 3.49 -21.59
C ALA A 149 -4.44 3.85 -22.50
N ILE A 150 -4.09 5.14 -22.62
CA ILE A 150 -2.92 5.61 -23.38
C ILE A 150 -1.70 5.89 -22.50
N GLY A 151 -1.80 5.58 -21.19
CA GLY A 151 -0.70 5.74 -20.22
C GLY A 151 -0.55 7.13 -19.63
N LYS A 152 -1.48 8.06 -19.89
CA LYS A 152 -1.48 9.41 -19.29
C LYS A 152 -2.00 9.34 -17.86
N THR A 153 -1.28 9.92 -16.91
CA THR A 153 -1.74 10.05 -15.52
C THR A 153 -2.96 10.99 -15.46
N VAL A 154 -4.07 10.48 -14.94
CA VAL A 154 -5.36 11.19 -14.80
C VAL A 154 -5.72 11.47 -13.35
N CYS A 155 -5.11 10.75 -12.41
CA CYS A 155 -5.25 11.01 -10.98
C CYS A 155 -4.00 10.56 -10.22
N THR A 156 -3.66 11.28 -9.15
CA THR A 156 -2.58 10.90 -8.23
C THR A 156 -3.05 11.08 -6.79
N LEU A 157 -2.78 10.08 -5.95
CA LEU A 157 -2.99 10.14 -4.52
C LEU A 157 -1.65 9.96 -3.80
N LYS A 158 -1.44 10.73 -2.73
CA LYS A 158 -0.42 10.48 -1.72
C LYS A 158 -0.96 9.45 -0.73
N ILE A 159 -0.14 8.46 -0.39
CA ILE A 159 -0.40 7.48 0.66
C ILE A 159 0.52 7.82 1.82
N HIS A 160 -0.05 8.14 2.97
CA HIS A 160 0.69 8.51 4.17
C HIS A 160 0.50 7.46 5.26
N ARG A 161 1.54 6.68 5.55
CA ARG A 161 1.58 5.67 6.63
C ARG A 161 0.34 4.77 6.71
N TYR A 162 -0.25 4.46 5.55
CA TYR A 162 -1.37 3.54 5.53
C TYR A 162 -0.97 2.18 6.10
N ARG A 163 -1.67 1.76 7.13
CA ARG A 163 -1.49 0.47 7.79
C ARG A 163 -2.64 -0.46 7.47
N GLY A 164 -2.36 -1.52 6.75
CA GLY A 164 -3.34 -2.56 6.46
C GLY A 164 -3.69 -3.42 7.67
N ALA A 165 -4.78 -4.18 7.55
CA ALA A 165 -5.17 -5.15 8.55
C ALA A 165 -4.11 -6.25 8.69
N SER A 166 -3.82 -6.64 9.93
CA SER A 166 -3.07 -7.87 10.19
C SER A 166 -4.02 -9.08 10.22
N SER A 167 -3.55 -10.26 9.82
CA SER A 167 -4.31 -11.47 10.08
C SER A 167 -4.18 -11.83 11.55
N ARG A 168 -5.29 -11.85 12.30
CA ARG A 168 -5.32 -12.54 13.58
C ARG A 168 -5.27 -14.04 13.29
N ASN A 169 -4.24 -14.71 13.76
CA ASN A 169 -4.19 -16.16 13.64
C ASN A 169 -4.92 -16.79 14.81
N VAL A 170 -6.00 -17.52 14.52
CA VAL A 170 -6.79 -18.24 15.52
C VAL A 170 -5.98 -19.39 16.14
N ASP A 171 -4.91 -19.83 15.46
CA ASP A 171 -4.12 -21.01 15.81
C ASP A 171 -2.80 -20.70 16.54
N PHE A 172 -2.67 -19.55 17.17
CA PHE A 172 -1.48 -19.12 17.91
C PHE A 172 -0.15 -19.11 17.12
N LYS A 173 -0.20 -19.19 15.78
CA LYS A 173 0.97 -19.04 14.91
C LYS A 173 1.04 -17.63 14.36
N PHE A 174 2.21 -17.03 14.39
CA PHE A 174 2.42 -15.72 13.79
C PHE A 174 2.17 -15.79 12.28
N PRO A 175 1.38 -14.85 11.71
CA PRO A 175 1.13 -14.87 10.28
C PRO A 175 2.42 -14.67 9.52
N ARG A 176 2.70 -15.58 8.57
CA ARG A 176 3.82 -15.45 7.64
C ARG A 176 3.70 -14.13 6.85
N PHE A 177 4.82 -13.66 6.32
CA PHE A 177 4.86 -12.41 5.55
C PHE A 177 3.85 -12.42 4.39
N LYS A 178 3.78 -13.50 3.60
CA LYS A 178 2.77 -13.70 2.55
C LYS A 178 1.35 -13.42 3.05
N ARG A 179 0.96 -13.97 4.20
CA ARG A 179 -0.38 -13.75 4.75
C ARG A 179 -0.62 -12.31 5.18
N ARG A 180 0.38 -11.64 5.73
CA ARG A 180 0.29 -10.21 6.07
C ARG A 180 0.08 -9.35 4.82
N MET A 181 0.79 -9.67 3.72
CA MET A 181 0.63 -8.99 2.44
C MET A 181 -0.79 -9.17 1.86
N GLN A 182 -1.33 -10.38 1.87
CA GLN A 182 -2.70 -10.65 1.43
C GLN A 182 -3.73 -9.82 2.22
N MET A 183 -3.60 -9.77 3.55
CA MET A 183 -4.52 -9.01 4.40
C MET A 183 -4.36 -7.51 4.22
N PHE A 184 -3.12 -7.04 4.02
CA PHE A 184 -2.81 -5.66 3.70
C PHE A 184 -3.53 -5.23 2.42
N HIS A 185 -3.38 -5.96 1.32
CA HIS A 185 -4.00 -5.61 0.04
C HIS A 185 -5.53 -5.70 0.08
N LYS A 186 -6.07 -6.67 0.82
CA LYS A 186 -7.51 -6.75 1.06
C LYS A 186 -8.05 -5.52 1.77
N SER A 187 -7.36 -5.03 2.81
CA SER A 187 -7.79 -3.83 3.53
C SER A 187 -7.55 -2.57 2.70
N LEU A 188 -6.43 -2.48 1.95
CA LEU A 188 -6.12 -1.36 1.08
C LEU A 188 -7.23 -1.09 0.06
N ALA A 189 -7.75 -2.13 -0.60
CA ALA A 189 -8.85 -2.01 -1.56
C ALA A 189 -10.11 -1.41 -0.93
N LYS A 190 -10.46 -1.86 0.28
CA LYS A 190 -11.62 -1.38 1.01
C LYS A 190 -11.43 0.06 1.50
N ASP A 191 -10.36 0.30 2.24
CA ASP A 191 -10.14 1.56 2.95
C ASP A 191 -9.91 2.72 1.96
N LEU A 192 -9.23 2.46 0.83
CA LEU A 192 -9.08 3.43 -0.26
C LEU A 192 -10.45 3.91 -0.78
N LEU A 193 -11.38 2.99 -1.03
CA LEU A 193 -12.74 3.32 -1.47
C LEU A 193 -13.55 4.01 -0.37
N GLU A 194 -13.37 3.61 0.90
CA GLU A 194 -14.12 4.21 2.01
C GLU A 194 -13.66 5.62 2.33
N ASP A 195 -12.36 5.89 2.29
CA ASP A 195 -11.80 7.16 2.75
C ASP A 195 -11.80 8.24 1.67
N VAL A 196 -11.59 7.86 0.41
CA VAL A 196 -11.49 8.83 -0.69
C VAL A 196 -12.86 9.11 -1.35
N THR A 197 -13.89 8.28 -1.12
CA THR A 197 -15.23 8.50 -1.70
C THR A 197 -16.23 9.13 -0.73
N LYS A 198 -15.80 9.52 0.48
CA LYS A 198 -16.59 10.31 1.42
C LYS A 198 -16.71 11.75 0.94
#